data_41ef2d5e2ab6a0826001b22fe6648eb0
#
_entry.id   41ef2d5e2ab6a0826001b22fe6648eb0
#
_cell.length_a   1.000
_cell.length_b   1.000
_cell.length_c   1.000
_cell.angle_alpha   90.00
_cell.angle_beta   90.00
_cell.angle_gamma   90.00
#
_symmetry.space_group_name_H-M   'P 1'
#
loop_
_entity.id
_entity.type
_entity.pdbx_description
1 polymer ?
#
loop_
_entity_poly.entity_id
_entity_poly.type
_entity_poly.pdbx_seq_one_letter_code
_entity_poly.pdbx_strand_id
1 'polypeptide(L)'
;TIYRCPVFEVQQIWQPLFLESRSAHLQVPFGYQPGRAKKRIGILDPNITVMKTSHLPMLVCDAAFRQQPELFEAIYVTNALQLMNHPHFSSFAGRLESVKRKIMTVEPRFVTADFLAHHADAVVTHHWENGLNYLYYDVLYGAYPLIHNSEFLTDVGYYYESFDADSGAEAL
;
A
#
# COMPACT_ATOMS: atom_id res chain seq x y z
N THR A 1 -28.81 6.44 15.73
CA THR A 1 -28.24 5.73 14.56
C THR A 1 -28.91 6.19 13.27
N ILE A 2 -28.15 6.50 12.24
CA ILE A 2 -28.65 6.98 10.94
C ILE A 2 -29.57 5.93 10.28
N TYR A 3 -29.26 4.64 10.46
CA TYR A 3 -29.94 3.54 9.78
C TYR A 3 -31.06 2.88 10.57
N ARG A 4 -31.37 3.32 11.79
CA ARG A 4 -32.41 2.77 12.67
C ARG A 4 -32.38 1.23 12.78
N CYS A 5 -31.22 0.61 12.67
CA CYS A 5 -31.04 -0.82 12.82
C CYS A 5 -30.20 -1.13 14.06
N PRO A 6 -30.30 -2.35 14.63
CA PRO A 6 -29.41 -2.78 15.68
C PRO A 6 -27.96 -2.70 15.24
N VAL A 7 -27.10 -2.19 16.10
CA VAL A 7 -25.66 -2.13 15.87
C VAL A 7 -25.00 -3.11 16.83
N PHE A 8 -24.24 -4.03 16.31
CA PHE A 8 -23.48 -5.01 17.07
C PHE A 8 -21.99 -4.73 16.87
N GLU A 9 -21.24 -4.72 17.95
CA GLU A 9 -19.80 -4.73 17.90
C GLU A 9 -19.35 -6.14 17.51
N VAL A 10 -18.55 -6.24 16.46
CA VAL A 10 -17.92 -7.51 16.05
C VAL A 10 -16.41 -7.34 16.11
N GLN A 11 -15.74 -8.35 16.66
CA GLN A 11 -14.29 -8.39 16.67
C GLN A 11 -13.76 -8.65 15.27
N GLN A 12 -12.63 -8.03 14.96
CA GLN A 12 -11.88 -8.31 13.75
C GLN A 12 -11.40 -9.76 13.77
N ILE A 13 -11.64 -10.47 12.67
CA ILE A 13 -11.18 -11.84 12.49
C ILE A 13 -10.05 -11.84 11.46
N TRP A 14 -8.82 -11.82 11.93
CA TRP A 14 -7.64 -12.12 11.13
C TRP A 14 -6.86 -13.24 11.81
N GLN A 15 -6.41 -14.21 11.05
CA GLN A 15 -5.60 -15.32 11.55
C GLN A 15 -4.49 -15.65 10.54
N PRO A 16 -3.28 -16.00 11.01
CA PRO A 16 -2.18 -16.43 10.15
C PRO A 16 -2.57 -17.50 9.13
N LEU A 17 -3.41 -18.44 9.54
CA LEU A 17 -3.91 -19.53 8.70
C LEU A 17 -4.53 -19.04 7.37
N PHE A 18 -5.21 -17.90 7.36
CA PHE A 18 -5.79 -17.36 6.13
C PHE A 18 -4.71 -16.94 5.14
N LEU A 19 -3.63 -16.35 5.62
CA LEU A 19 -2.51 -15.95 4.79
C LEU A 19 -1.67 -17.15 4.37
N GLU A 20 -1.40 -18.06 5.29
CA GLU A 20 -0.68 -19.31 5.02
C GLU A 20 -1.40 -20.16 3.95
N SER A 21 -2.72 -20.29 4.04
CA SER A 21 -3.52 -20.97 3.03
C SER A 21 -3.43 -20.28 1.65
N ARG A 22 -3.43 -18.95 1.62
CA ARG A 22 -3.31 -18.17 0.38
C ARG A 22 -1.91 -18.21 -0.21
N SER A 23 -0.89 -18.38 0.61
CA SER A 23 0.51 -18.46 0.19
C SER A 23 1.01 -19.90 -0.07
N ALA A 24 0.23 -20.92 0.29
CA ALA A 24 0.63 -22.33 0.19
C ALA A 24 0.98 -22.79 -1.24
N HIS A 25 0.44 -22.13 -2.27
CA HIS A 25 0.73 -22.43 -3.68
C HIS A 25 1.94 -21.67 -4.24
N LEU A 26 2.50 -20.73 -3.48
CA LEU A 26 3.65 -19.96 -3.93
C LEU A 26 4.89 -20.83 -4.05
N GLN A 27 5.64 -20.63 -5.13
CA GLN A 27 6.93 -21.31 -5.33
C GLN A 27 8.08 -20.60 -4.61
N VAL A 28 7.83 -19.44 -4.02
CA VAL A 28 8.78 -18.65 -3.24
C VAL A 28 8.28 -18.51 -1.81
N PRO A 29 9.17 -18.42 -0.82
CA PRO A 29 8.77 -18.18 0.56
C PRO A 29 7.98 -16.88 0.68
N PHE A 30 6.85 -16.91 1.39
CA PHE A 30 6.16 -15.69 1.78
C PHE A 30 6.93 -15.01 2.91
N GLY A 31 7.15 -13.71 2.77
CA GLY A 31 7.83 -12.87 3.74
C GLY A 31 8.93 -12.02 3.12
N TYR A 32 9.26 -10.94 3.81
CA TYR A 32 10.28 -10.00 3.36
C TYR A 32 11.65 -10.67 3.24
N GLN A 33 12.30 -10.47 2.10
CA GLN A 33 13.65 -10.95 1.83
C GLN A 33 14.61 -9.75 1.77
N PRO A 34 15.50 -9.58 2.76
CA PRO A 34 16.47 -8.49 2.76
C PRO A 34 17.53 -8.66 1.68
N GLY A 35 18.27 -7.59 1.40
CA GLY A 35 19.47 -7.62 0.53
C GLY A 35 19.29 -7.03 -0.86
N ARG A 36 18.06 -6.72 -1.30
CA ARG A 36 17.85 -6.00 -2.56
C ARG A 36 18.30 -4.54 -2.41
N ALA A 37 19.25 -4.09 -3.25
CA ALA A 37 19.79 -2.73 -3.22
C ALA A 37 18.72 -1.68 -3.59
N LYS A 38 17.99 -1.94 -4.67
CA LYS A 38 16.85 -1.10 -5.08
C LYS A 38 15.54 -1.74 -4.64
N LYS A 39 14.60 -0.95 -4.16
CA LYS A 39 13.35 -1.44 -3.58
C LYS A 39 12.19 -1.36 -4.56
N ARG A 40 11.33 -2.35 -4.48
CA ARG A 40 10.05 -2.43 -5.17
C ARG A 40 8.96 -2.08 -4.16
N ILE A 41 8.23 -1.01 -4.43
CA ILE A 41 7.21 -0.49 -3.51
C ILE A 41 5.83 -0.87 -4.02
N GLY A 42 5.00 -1.43 -3.13
CA GLY A 42 3.61 -1.74 -3.42
C GLY A 42 2.65 -0.71 -2.82
N ILE A 43 1.70 -0.23 -3.62
CA ILE A 43 0.53 0.53 -3.19
C ILE A 43 -0.69 -0.32 -3.51
N LEU A 44 -1.35 -0.86 -2.46
CA LEU A 44 -2.41 -1.86 -2.62
C LEU A 44 -3.80 -1.34 -2.24
N ASP A 45 -3.96 -0.03 -2.13
CA ASP A 45 -5.24 0.58 -1.77
C ASP A 45 -6.33 0.27 -2.82
N PRO A 46 -7.57 -0.07 -2.38
CA PRO A 46 -8.58 -0.61 -3.29
C PRO A 46 -9.21 0.44 -4.23
N ASN A 47 -9.00 1.75 -3.99
CA ASN A 47 -9.54 2.85 -4.81
C ASN A 47 -11.07 2.85 -4.98
N ILE A 48 -11.81 2.34 -4.00
CA ILE A 48 -13.28 2.24 -4.05
C ILE A 48 -13.95 3.43 -3.34
N THR A 49 -13.28 4.00 -2.34
CA THR A 49 -13.80 5.10 -1.53
C THR A 49 -12.73 6.16 -1.32
N VAL A 50 -13.15 7.36 -0.95
CA VAL A 50 -12.22 8.45 -0.58
C VAL A 50 -11.36 8.14 0.63
N MET A 51 -11.78 7.18 1.48
CA MET A 51 -11.05 6.76 2.67
C MET A 51 -9.87 5.84 2.37
N LYS A 52 -9.86 5.21 1.19
CA LYS A 52 -8.85 4.23 0.75
C LYS A 52 -8.50 4.49 -0.71
N THR A 53 -7.64 5.47 -0.94
CA THR A 53 -7.23 5.84 -2.30
C THR A 53 -5.72 5.82 -2.43
N SER A 54 -5.22 5.49 -3.61
CA SER A 54 -3.79 5.47 -3.90
C SER A 54 -3.16 6.86 -4.11
N HIS A 55 -3.95 7.95 -4.16
CA HIS A 55 -3.43 9.27 -4.50
C HIS A 55 -2.35 9.74 -3.52
N LEU A 56 -2.59 9.64 -2.21
CA LEU A 56 -1.59 10.07 -1.24
C LEU A 56 -0.38 9.14 -1.18
N PRO A 57 -0.52 7.80 -1.16
CA PRO A 57 0.61 6.90 -1.33
C PRO A 57 1.46 7.16 -2.58
N MET A 58 0.83 7.54 -3.69
CA MET A 58 1.56 7.94 -4.91
C MET A 58 2.37 9.22 -4.70
N LEU A 59 1.83 10.21 -3.97
CA LEU A 59 2.56 11.43 -3.62
C LEU A 59 3.74 11.13 -2.68
N VAL A 60 3.52 10.32 -1.65
CA VAL A 60 4.58 9.85 -0.74
C VAL A 60 5.73 9.21 -1.53
N CYS A 61 5.40 8.24 -2.38
CA CYS A 61 6.39 7.56 -3.20
C CYS A 61 7.09 8.48 -4.20
N ASP A 62 6.36 9.43 -4.82
CA ASP A 62 6.97 10.39 -5.75
C ASP A 62 7.88 11.37 -5.04
N ALA A 63 7.53 11.83 -3.83
CA ALA A 63 8.37 12.70 -3.01
C ALA A 63 9.67 11.99 -2.60
N ALA A 64 9.58 10.75 -2.09
CA ALA A 64 10.75 9.94 -1.76
C ALA A 64 11.62 9.65 -2.99
N PHE A 65 11.00 9.29 -4.13
CA PHE A 65 11.72 9.06 -5.38
C PHE A 65 12.49 10.29 -5.87
N ARG A 66 11.95 11.50 -5.72
CA ARG A 66 12.65 12.74 -6.08
C ARG A 66 13.87 13.00 -5.21
N GLN A 67 13.83 12.58 -3.96
CA GLN A 67 14.94 12.76 -3.01
C GLN A 67 16.07 11.74 -3.29
N GLN A 68 15.71 10.46 -3.51
CA GLN A 68 16.66 9.35 -3.63
C GLN A 68 16.27 8.37 -4.74
N PRO A 69 16.31 8.78 -6.03
CA PRO A 69 15.82 7.96 -7.13
C PRO A 69 16.56 6.63 -7.30
N GLU A 70 17.81 6.55 -6.85
CA GLU A 70 18.64 5.36 -6.95
C GLU A 70 18.18 4.20 -6.07
N LEU A 71 17.36 4.47 -5.05
CA LEU A 71 16.84 3.45 -4.15
C LEU A 71 15.64 2.70 -4.72
N PHE A 72 15.02 3.19 -5.80
CA PHE A 72 13.81 2.62 -6.36
C PHE A 72 14.10 1.77 -7.60
N GLU A 73 13.58 0.53 -7.61
CA GLU A 73 13.51 -0.32 -8.79
C GLU A 73 12.17 -0.14 -9.50
N ALA A 74 11.07 -0.18 -8.73
CA ALA A 74 9.70 -0.01 -9.24
C ALA A 74 8.75 0.44 -8.13
N ILE A 75 7.66 1.11 -8.52
CA ILE A 75 6.53 1.45 -7.66
C ILE A 75 5.28 0.95 -8.37
N TYR A 76 4.55 0.01 -7.77
CA TYR A 76 3.37 -0.61 -8.34
C TYR A 76 2.10 -0.10 -7.66
N VAL A 77 1.24 0.59 -8.42
CA VAL A 77 -0.06 1.08 -7.94
C VAL A 77 -1.13 0.08 -8.36
N THR A 78 -1.43 -0.88 -7.50
CA THR A 78 -2.41 -1.92 -7.80
C THR A 78 -3.85 -1.43 -7.62
N ASN A 79 -4.84 -2.20 -8.10
CA ASN A 79 -6.27 -1.83 -8.06
C ASN A 79 -6.60 -0.49 -8.73
N ALA A 80 -5.77 0.01 -9.63
CA ALA A 80 -5.90 1.34 -10.20
C ALA A 80 -5.98 1.36 -11.73
N LEU A 81 -5.84 0.22 -12.40
CA LEU A 81 -5.83 0.18 -13.86
C LEU A 81 -7.11 0.80 -14.49
N GLN A 82 -8.28 0.56 -13.89
CA GLN A 82 -9.54 1.14 -14.33
C GLN A 82 -9.59 2.67 -14.17
N LEU A 83 -8.79 3.24 -13.25
CA LEU A 83 -8.75 4.69 -13.02
C LEU A 83 -8.04 5.43 -14.16
N MET A 84 -7.23 4.75 -14.96
CA MET A 84 -6.57 5.36 -16.12
C MET A 84 -7.54 5.93 -17.14
N ASN A 85 -8.78 5.45 -17.16
CA ASN A 85 -9.86 5.98 -18.00
C ASN A 85 -10.48 7.27 -17.44
N HIS A 86 -10.17 7.66 -16.21
CA HIS A 86 -10.65 8.88 -15.58
C HIS A 86 -9.67 10.04 -15.82
N PRO A 87 -10.08 11.11 -16.51
CA PRO A 87 -9.19 12.23 -16.85
C PRO A 87 -8.48 12.87 -15.66
N HIS A 88 -9.15 12.95 -14.51
CA HIS A 88 -8.56 13.50 -13.28
C HIS A 88 -7.42 12.64 -12.76
N PHE A 89 -7.59 11.31 -12.72
CA PHE A 89 -6.55 10.40 -12.27
C PHE A 89 -5.35 10.40 -13.24
N SER A 90 -5.62 10.30 -14.53
CA SER A 90 -4.57 10.31 -15.58
C SER A 90 -3.78 11.62 -15.58
N SER A 91 -4.48 12.76 -15.41
CA SER A 91 -3.83 14.08 -15.31
C SER A 91 -3.00 14.19 -14.03
N PHE A 92 -3.49 13.67 -12.91
CA PHE A 92 -2.75 13.62 -11.65
C PHE A 92 -1.49 12.75 -11.79
N ALA A 93 -1.66 11.49 -12.18
CA ALA A 93 -0.55 10.53 -12.33
C ALA A 93 0.51 11.03 -13.30
N GLY A 94 0.11 11.62 -14.44
CA GLY A 94 1.02 12.15 -15.45
C GLY A 94 1.88 13.35 -14.99
N ARG A 95 1.60 13.95 -13.83
CA ARG A 95 2.42 15.01 -13.24
C ARG A 95 3.55 14.49 -12.35
N LEU A 96 3.43 13.25 -11.86
CA LEU A 96 4.41 12.64 -10.99
C LEU A 96 5.71 12.33 -11.74
N GLU A 97 6.83 12.64 -11.12
CA GLU A 97 8.16 12.42 -11.72
C GLU A 97 8.47 10.93 -11.86
N SER A 98 8.09 10.13 -10.89
CA SER A 98 8.23 8.68 -10.89
C SER A 98 7.45 8.01 -12.04
N VAL A 99 6.26 8.54 -12.40
CA VAL A 99 5.48 8.09 -13.56
C VAL A 99 6.17 8.50 -14.86
N LYS A 100 6.64 9.75 -14.98
CA LYS A 100 7.37 10.23 -16.16
C LYS A 100 8.62 9.41 -16.45
N ARG A 101 9.32 9.00 -15.40
CA ARG A 101 10.51 8.15 -15.49
C ARG A 101 10.19 6.65 -15.58
N LYS A 102 8.92 6.27 -15.65
CA LYS A 102 8.46 4.88 -15.79
C LYS A 102 8.90 3.97 -14.62
N ILE A 103 9.12 4.55 -13.46
CA ILE A 103 9.38 3.83 -12.21
C ILE A 103 8.05 3.46 -11.52
N MET A 104 7.06 4.36 -11.56
CA MET A 104 5.72 4.11 -11.05
C MET A 104 4.80 3.66 -12.18
N THR A 105 4.16 2.49 -12.00
CA THR A 105 3.21 1.90 -12.94
C THR A 105 1.85 1.65 -12.29
N VAL A 106 0.81 1.64 -13.12
CA VAL A 106 -0.57 1.40 -12.69
C VAL A 106 -0.98 0.00 -13.10
N GLU A 107 -1.40 -0.78 -12.12
CA GLU A 107 -1.58 -2.22 -12.26
C GLU A 107 -3.01 -2.67 -11.94
N PRO A 108 -3.43 -3.84 -12.44
CA PRO A 108 -4.68 -4.45 -12.06
C PRO A 108 -4.68 -4.91 -10.59
N ARG A 109 -5.76 -5.55 -10.18
CA ARG A 109 -5.84 -6.18 -8.87
C ARG A 109 -5.07 -7.48 -8.82
N PHE A 110 -4.31 -7.67 -7.75
CA PHE A 110 -3.59 -8.91 -7.44
C PHE A 110 -4.13 -9.57 -6.16
N VAL A 111 -3.85 -10.85 -6.00
CA VAL A 111 -3.92 -11.50 -4.68
C VAL A 111 -2.78 -10.97 -3.83
N THR A 112 -3.08 -10.48 -2.63
CA THR A 112 -2.11 -9.79 -1.78
C THR A 112 -0.85 -10.62 -1.51
N ALA A 113 -1.03 -11.91 -1.15
CA ALA A 113 0.09 -12.80 -0.85
C ALA A 113 1.02 -13.00 -2.07
N ASP A 114 0.43 -13.19 -3.25
CA ASP A 114 1.20 -13.34 -4.51
C ASP A 114 2.00 -12.08 -4.82
N PHE A 115 1.33 -10.92 -4.70
CA PHE A 115 1.96 -9.64 -4.98
C PHE A 115 3.12 -9.35 -4.03
N LEU A 116 2.91 -9.53 -2.72
CA LEU A 116 3.94 -9.30 -1.72
C LEU A 116 5.15 -10.20 -1.95
N ALA A 117 4.93 -11.51 -2.18
CA ALA A 117 6.03 -12.46 -2.34
C ALA A 117 6.88 -12.21 -3.61
N HIS A 118 6.25 -11.78 -4.72
CA HIS A 118 6.94 -11.68 -6.00
C HIS A 118 7.34 -10.26 -6.39
N HIS A 119 6.62 -9.23 -5.91
CA HIS A 119 6.71 -7.89 -6.47
C HIS A 119 6.97 -6.77 -5.47
N ALA A 120 6.92 -7.01 -4.15
CA ALA A 120 7.10 -5.96 -3.17
C ALA A 120 8.27 -6.22 -2.20
N ASP A 121 8.97 -5.17 -1.83
CA ASP A 121 9.94 -5.13 -0.75
C ASP A 121 9.46 -4.23 0.39
N ALA A 122 8.50 -3.33 0.13
CA ALA A 122 7.81 -2.50 1.13
C ALA A 122 6.42 -2.11 0.62
N VAL A 123 5.54 -1.70 1.51
CA VAL A 123 4.17 -1.26 1.20
C VAL A 123 3.95 0.14 1.75
N VAL A 124 3.43 1.02 0.90
CA VAL A 124 2.94 2.35 1.28
C VAL A 124 1.43 2.38 1.14
N THR A 125 0.74 2.84 2.16
CA THR A 125 -0.74 2.90 2.18
C THR A 125 -1.23 4.13 2.94
N HIS A 126 -2.41 4.59 2.60
CA HIS A 126 -3.08 5.69 3.28
C HIS A 126 -4.55 5.38 3.51
N HIS A 127 -4.98 5.52 4.76
CA HIS A 127 -6.39 5.38 5.12
C HIS A 127 -6.83 6.59 5.95
N TRP A 128 -7.96 7.14 5.59
CA TRP A 128 -8.60 8.19 6.36
C TRP A 128 -9.69 7.59 7.23
N GLU A 129 -9.60 7.83 8.56
CA GLU A 129 -10.59 7.39 9.57
C GLU A 129 -11.02 5.92 9.41
N ASN A 130 -10.08 5.03 9.12
CA ASN A 130 -10.36 3.62 8.91
C ASN A 130 -9.38 2.73 9.70
N GLY A 131 -9.79 2.30 10.88
CA GLY A 131 -8.99 1.46 11.77
C GLY A 131 -8.92 -0.02 11.37
N LEU A 132 -9.77 -0.47 10.44
CA LEU A 132 -9.82 -1.87 10.03
C LEU A 132 -9.21 -2.04 8.63
N ASN A 133 -8.00 -2.60 8.57
CA ASN A 133 -7.36 -2.92 7.31
C ASN A 133 -6.61 -4.25 7.40
N TYR A 134 -7.14 -5.30 6.78
CA TYR A 134 -6.51 -6.62 6.74
C TYR A 134 -5.14 -6.61 6.04
N LEU A 135 -4.92 -5.70 5.10
CA LEU A 135 -3.62 -5.54 4.45
C LEU A 135 -2.49 -5.31 5.45
N TYR A 136 -2.74 -4.52 6.51
CA TYR A 136 -1.72 -4.24 7.52
C TYR A 136 -1.24 -5.52 8.21
N TYR A 137 -2.17 -6.40 8.55
CA TYR A 137 -1.83 -7.67 9.19
C TYR A 137 -1.06 -8.61 8.24
N ASP A 138 -1.46 -8.67 6.97
CA ASP A 138 -0.78 -9.48 5.96
C ASP A 138 0.67 -8.99 5.76
N VAL A 139 0.87 -7.68 5.67
CA VAL A 139 2.18 -7.04 5.48
C VAL A 139 3.08 -7.24 6.71
N LEU A 140 2.54 -6.97 7.91
CA LEU A 140 3.29 -7.11 9.17
C LEU A 140 3.62 -8.57 9.48
N TYR A 141 2.70 -9.51 9.23
CA TYR A 141 2.97 -10.94 9.40
C TYR A 141 4.10 -11.44 8.51
N GLY A 142 4.18 -10.93 7.27
CA GLY A 142 5.27 -11.20 6.36
C GLY A 142 6.55 -10.41 6.65
N ALA A 143 6.59 -9.64 7.73
CA ALA A 143 7.70 -8.75 8.10
C ALA A 143 8.11 -7.77 7.00
N TYR A 144 7.19 -7.40 6.09
CA TYR A 144 7.45 -6.34 5.11
C TYR A 144 7.39 -4.97 5.80
N PRO A 145 8.29 -4.03 5.46
CA PRO A 145 8.16 -2.63 5.84
C PRO A 145 6.78 -2.09 5.42
N LEU A 146 6.03 -1.55 6.39
CA LEU A 146 4.73 -0.93 6.19
C LEU A 146 4.83 0.55 6.51
N ILE A 147 4.67 1.41 5.51
CA ILE A 147 4.59 2.86 5.65
C ILE A 147 3.11 3.26 5.62
N HIS A 148 2.61 3.87 6.70
CA HIS A 148 1.18 4.10 6.87
C HIS A 148 0.88 5.30 7.78
N ASN A 149 -0.37 5.78 7.70
CA ASN A 149 -0.89 6.88 8.52
C ASN A 149 -1.93 6.44 9.56
N SER A 150 -2.03 5.16 9.87
CA SER A 150 -3.07 4.68 10.81
C SER A 150 -2.74 5.06 12.25
N GLU A 151 -3.54 5.91 12.86
CA GLU A 151 -3.46 6.31 14.28
C GLU A 151 -3.70 5.13 15.24
N PHE A 152 -4.30 4.04 14.77
CA PHE A 152 -4.55 2.83 15.56
C PHE A 152 -3.33 1.91 15.67
N LEU A 153 -2.26 2.16 14.91
CA LEU A 153 -1.08 1.30 14.79
C LEU A 153 0.23 2.11 14.79
N THR A 154 0.28 3.20 15.53
CA THR A 154 1.44 4.10 15.57
C THR A 154 2.70 3.46 16.15
N ASP A 155 2.54 2.34 16.85
CA ASP A 155 3.61 1.57 17.50
C ASP A 155 4.22 0.47 16.61
N VAL A 156 3.70 0.29 15.38
CA VAL A 156 4.21 -0.71 14.44
C VAL A 156 4.40 -0.13 13.04
N GLY A 157 5.34 -0.69 12.28
CA GLY A 157 5.67 -0.18 10.95
C GLY A 157 6.35 1.19 11.00
N TYR A 158 6.16 2.00 9.96
CA TYR A 158 6.68 3.34 9.79
C TYR A 158 5.50 4.30 9.65
N TYR A 159 5.15 4.93 10.76
CA TYR A 159 4.00 5.84 10.84
C TYR A 159 4.35 7.22 10.28
N TYR A 160 3.46 7.79 9.49
CA TYR A 160 3.48 9.20 9.12
C TYR A 160 2.15 9.88 9.46
N GLU A 161 2.19 11.18 9.73
CA GLU A 161 1.04 11.88 10.28
C GLU A 161 0.06 12.32 9.19
N SER A 162 -1.23 12.10 9.43
CA SER A 162 -2.36 12.64 8.64
C SER A 162 -2.20 12.47 7.13
N PHE A 163 -2.24 13.57 6.38
CA PHE A 163 -2.10 13.64 4.92
C PHE A 163 -0.72 14.19 4.50
N ASP A 164 0.28 14.12 5.38
CA ASP A 164 1.61 14.67 5.13
C ASP A 164 2.44 13.73 4.25
N ALA A 165 2.47 14.04 2.96
CA ALA A 165 3.23 13.25 1.99
C ALA A 165 4.75 13.39 2.17
N ASP A 166 5.24 14.51 2.68
CA ASP A 166 6.68 14.72 2.90
C ASP A 166 7.13 13.90 4.12
N SER A 167 6.35 13.90 5.21
CA SER A 167 6.58 13.01 6.36
C SER A 167 6.52 11.54 5.95
N GLY A 168 5.57 11.16 5.09
CA GLY A 168 5.50 9.81 4.52
C GLY A 168 6.72 9.45 3.67
N ALA A 169 7.28 10.41 2.94
CA ALA A 169 8.49 10.21 2.14
C ALA A 169 9.75 10.04 3.01
N GLU A 170 9.82 10.71 4.16
CA GLU A 170 10.89 10.52 5.14
C GLU A 170 10.80 9.14 5.83
N ALA A 171 9.56 8.65 6.03
CA ALA A 171 9.32 7.34 6.62
C ALA A 171 9.63 6.16 5.66
N LEU A 172 9.58 6.41 4.33
CA LEU A 172 9.89 5.45 3.27
C LEU A 172 11.39 5.37 2.99
#